data_b871e41ce800b4fbddf935c22807c300
#
_entry.id   b871e41ce800b4fbddf935c22807c300
#
_cell.length_a   1.000
_cell.length_b   1.000
_cell.length_c   1.000
_cell.angle_alpha   90.00
_cell.angle_beta   90.00
_cell.angle_gamma   90.00
#
_symmetry.space_group_name_H-M   'P 1'
#
loop_
_entity.id
_entity.type
_entity.pdbx_description
1 polymer ?
#
loop_
_entity_poly.entity_id
_entity_poly.type
_entity_poly.pdbx_seq_one_letter_code
_entity_poly.pdbx_strand_id
1 'polypeptide(L)'
;MTDLKTDVVLRGDCIEMLKTLPDASVDMVFADPPYNLQLGGDLLRPDNSMVDAVDDDWDKFDSFATYDAFTRAWMTECRRVLKPEGSIWVIGSYHNVFRLGSAIQD
;
A
#
# COMPACT_ATOMS: atom_id res chain seq x y z
N MET A 1 5.29 -7.76 -26.24
CA MET A 1 4.31 -7.60 -25.16
C MET A 1 4.58 -8.65 -24.09
N THR A 2 4.71 -8.22 -22.87
CA THR A 2 4.98 -9.12 -21.75
C THR A 2 3.65 -9.72 -21.28
N ASP A 3 3.58 -11.03 -21.24
CA ASP A 3 2.39 -11.72 -20.74
C ASP A 3 2.35 -11.64 -19.22
N LEU A 4 1.14 -11.53 -18.67
CA LEU A 4 0.93 -11.60 -17.23
C LEU A 4 1.22 -13.03 -16.75
N LYS A 5 2.10 -13.13 -15.77
CA LYS A 5 2.34 -14.41 -15.08
C LYS A 5 1.31 -14.58 -13.99
N THR A 6 0.66 -15.74 -13.94
CA THR A 6 -0.37 -16.05 -12.94
C THR A 6 0.15 -17.10 -11.96
N ASP A 7 -0.50 -17.15 -10.78
CA ASP A 7 -0.21 -18.15 -9.75
C ASP A 7 1.25 -18.10 -9.26
N VAL A 8 1.79 -16.88 -9.16
CA VAL A 8 3.17 -16.66 -8.72
C VAL A 8 3.21 -15.64 -7.60
N VAL A 9 4.25 -15.69 -6.78
CA VAL A 9 4.58 -14.68 -5.79
C VAL A 9 5.75 -13.86 -6.33
N LEU A 10 5.55 -12.55 -6.46
CA LEU A 10 6.60 -11.62 -6.87
C LEU A 10 7.16 -10.97 -5.61
N ARG A 11 8.42 -11.27 -5.32
CA ARG A 11 9.07 -10.75 -4.12
C ARG A 11 9.93 -9.55 -4.48
N GLY A 12 9.76 -8.46 -3.71
CA GLY A 12 10.54 -7.26 -3.91
C GLY A 12 9.76 -6.02 -3.53
N ASP A 13 10.28 -4.86 -3.91
CA ASP A 13 9.59 -3.59 -3.76
C ASP A 13 8.29 -3.62 -4.58
N CYS A 14 7.17 -3.29 -3.95
CA CYS A 14 5.86 -3.43 -4.61
C CYS A 14 5.74 -2.55 -5.86
N ILE A 15 6.26 -1.33 -5.81
CA ILE A 15 6.19 -0.41 -6.96
C ILE A 15 6.99 -0.99 -8.13
N GLU A 16 8.20 -1.47 -7.86
CA GLU A 16 9.03 -2.07 -8.90
C GLU A 16 8.41 -3.33 -9.47
N MET A 17 7.81 -4.17 -8.61
CA MET A 17 7.15 -5.39 -9.06
C MET A 17 5.90 -5.07 -9.88
N LEU A 18 5.11 -4.08 -9.46
CA LEU A 18 3.93 -3.64 -10.22
C LEU A 18 4.31 -3.15 -11.62
N LYS A 19 5.45 -2.47 -11.74
CA LYS A 19 5.91 -1.97 -13.03
C LYS A 19 6.21 -3.09 -14.04
N THR A 20 6.44 -4.31 -13.55
CA THR A 20 6.66 -5.45 -14.44
C THR A 20 5.37 -6.01 -15.01
N LEU A 21 4.21 -5.61 -14.50
CA LEU A 21 2.92 -6.08 -14.96
C LEU A 21 2.41 -5.20 -16.09
N PRO A 22 1.75 -5.79 -17.11
CA PRO A 22 1.20 -4.99 -18.21
C PRO A 22 0.01 -4.16 -17.78
N ASP A 23 -0.28 -3.10 -18.54
CA ASP A 23 -1.46 -2.25 -18.33
C ASP A 23 -2.73 -3.09 -18.44
N ALA A 24 -3.74 -2.73 -17.63
CA ALA A 24 -5.08 -3.31 -17.70
C ALA A 24 -5.06 -4.84 -17.76
N SER A 25 -4.28 -5.46 -16.88
CA SER A 25 -4.06 -6.91 -16.89
C SER A 25 -4.66 -7.65 -15.71
N VAL A 26 -5.06 -6.93 -14.64
CA VAL A 26 -5.59 -7.59 -13.44
C VAL A 26 -7.02 -7.18 -13.19
N ASP A 27 -7.78 -8.09 -12.60
CA ASP A 27 -9.20 -7.90 -12.33
C ASP A 27 -9.45 -7.29 -10.97
N MET A 28 -8.56 -7.54 -10.00
CA MET A 28 -8.71 -7.05 -8.64
C MET A 28 -7.33 -6.84 -8.01
N VAL A 29 -7.24 -5.79 -7.21
CA VAL A 29 -6.10 -5.55 -6.30
C VAL A 29 -6.63 -5.64 -4.88
N PHE A 30 -5.95 -6.42 -4.05
CA PHE A 30 -6.19 -6.43 -2.60
C PHE A 30 -4.88 -5.99 -1.95
N ALA A 31 -4.86 -4.79 -1.40
CA ALA A 31 -3.63 -4.16 -0.91
C ALA A 31 -3.64 -4.07 0.62
N ASP A 32 -2.53 -4.48 1.21
CA ASP A 32 -2.26 -4.31 2.64
C ASP A 32 -1.01 -3.46 2.78
N PRO A 33 -1.14 -2.12 2.61
CA PRO A 33 0.02 -1.23 2.62
C PRO A 33 0.56 -0.99 4.02
N PRO A 34 1.77 -0.45 4.15
CA PRO A 34 2.27 -0.01 5.45
C PRO A 34 1.32 0.98 6.10
N TYR A 35 1.12 0.87 7.40
CA TYR A 35 0.19 1.72 8.14
C TYR A 35 0.84 3.00 8.67
N ASN A 36 2.16 3.12 8.55
CA ASN A 36 2.92 4.27 9.02
C ASN A 36 2.80 4.45 10.54
N LEU A 37 2.92 3.36 11.26
CA LEU A 37 2.67 3.32 12.70
C LEU A 37 3.69 4.13 13.51
N GLN A 38 4.86 4.42 12.94
CA GLN A 38 5.96 5.08 13.63
C GLN A 38 5.81 6.60 13.72
N LEU A 39 4.97 7.23 12.91
CA LEU A 39 4.81 8.68 12.90
C LEU A 39 3.87 9.21 13.97
N GLY A 40 3.02 8.37 14.54
CA GLY A 40 2.00 8.78 15.49
C GLY A 40 2.42 8.75 16.96
N GLY A 41 3.67 8.40 17.24
CA GLY A 41 4.13 8.19 18.61
C GLY A 41 3.94 6.74 19.06
N ASP A 42 3.98 6.54 20.37
CA ASP A 42 3.86 5.19 20.93
C ASP A 42 2.45 4.63 20.72
N LEU A 43 2.38 3.38 20.30
CA LEU A 43 1.12 2.68 20.18
C LEU A 43 0.88 1.88 21.45
N LEU A 44 -0.31 2.04 22.03
CA LEU A 44 -0.72 1.32 23.24
C LEU A 44 -1.89 0.42 22.91
N ARG A 45 -1.89 -0.77 23.52
CA ARG A 45 -3.06 -1.64 23.50
C ARG A 45 -4.11 -1.10 24.48
N PRO A 46 -5.35 -1.58 24.40
CA PRO A 46 -6.39 -1.16 25.35
C PRO A 46 -6.03 -1.36 26.82
N ASP A 47 -5.14 -2.28 27.13
CA ASP A 47 -4.65 -2.53 28.50
C ASP A 47 -3.45 -1.67 28.87
N ASN A 48 -3.10 -0.68 28.05
CA ASN A 48 -1.94 0.22 28.19
C ASN A 48 -0.58 -0.43 27.99
N SER A 49 -0.51 -1.70 27.58
CA SER A 49 0.76 -2.27 27.17
C SER A 49 1.17 -1.71 25.81
N MET A 50 2.47 -1.48 25.64
CA MET A 50 2.97 -1.05 24.34
C MET A 50 2.74 -2.13 23.31
N VAL A 51 2.16 -1.73 22.18
CA VAL A 51 2.15 -2.59 21.01
C VAL A 51 3.60 -2.72 20.54
N ASP A 52 4.03 -3.97 20.35
CA ASP A 52 5.32 -4.23 19.72
C ASP A 52 5.18 -3.84 18.25
N ALA A 53 5.29 -2.53 18.00
CA ALA A 53 5.06 -1.98 16.68
C ALA A 53 6.09 -2.53 15.71
N VAL A 54 5.67 -2.69 14.49
CA VAL A 54 6.55 -3.11 13.41
C VAL A 54 7.70 -2.11 13.31
N ASP A 55 8.92 -2.58 13.60
CA ASP A 55 10.12 -1.78 13.52
C ASP A 55 10.88 -2.05 12.22
N ASP A 56 10.16 -2.46 11.19
CA ASP A 56 10.72 -2.75 9.88
C ASP A 56 10.82 -1.47 9.05
N ASP A 57 11.89 -1.37 8.27
CA ASP A 57 12.15 -0.18 7.45
C ASP A 57 11.03 0.13 6.46
N TRP A 58 10.33 -0.89 5.97
CA TRP A 58 9.24 -0.70 5.02
C TRP A 58 8.03 0.03 5.62
N ASP A 59 7.89 0.06 6.96
CA ASP A 59 6.82 0.77 7.65
C ASP A 59 7.30 2.09 8.28
N LYS A 60 8.55 2.49 8.02
CA LYS A 60 9.11 3.72 8.58
C LYS A 60 9.14 4.81 7.52
N PHE A 61 8.42 5.87 7.79
CA PHE A 61 8.41 7.07 6.95
C PHE A 61 8.80 8.25 7.82
N ASP A 62 9.66 9.12 7.28
CA ASP A 62 10.18 10.27 8.04
C ASP A 62 9.18 11.43 8.09
N SER A 63 8.13 11.39 7.29
CA SER A 63 7.09 12.43 7.30
C SER A 63 5.81 11.90 6.67
N PHE A 64 4.71 12.60 6.92
CA PHE A 64 3.46 12.33 6.21
C PHE A 64 3.58 12.60 4.71
N ALA A 65 4.37 13.60 4.33
CA ALA A 65 4.60 13.89 2.91
C ALA A 65 5.27 12.71 2.21
N THR A 66 6.25 12.09 2.84
CA THR A 66 6.93 10.91 2.29
C THR A 66 5.98 9.72 2.20
N TYR A 67 5.16 9.52 3.23
CA TYR A 67 4.14 8.47 3.22
C TYR A 67 3.12 8.68 2.10
N ASP A 68 2.64 9.91 1.94
CA ASP A 68 1.66 10.23 0.90
C ASP A 68 2.25 10.05 -0.49
N ALA A 69 3.51 10.43 -0.70
CA ALA A 69 4.19 10.24 -1.98
C ALA A 69 4.32 8.74 -2.31
N PHE A 70 4.70 7.93 -1.34
CA PHE A 70 4.76 6.48 -1.51
C PHE A 70 3.38 5.90 -1.84
N THR A 71 2.35 6.35 -1.10
CA THR A 71 0.98 5.88 -1.32
C THR A 71 0.49 6.20 -2.73
N ARG A 72 0.71 7.43 -3.19
CA ARG A 72 0.32 7.82 -4.54
C ARG A 72 1.07 7.02 -5.60
N ALA A 73 2.34 6.71 -5.36
CA ALA A 73 3.14 5.95 -6.30
C ALA A 73 2.61 4.53 -6.49
N TRP A 74 2.33 3.79 -5.40
CA TRP A 74 1.82 2.44 -5.57
C TRP A 74 0.36 2.41 -6.05
N MET A 75 -0.44 3.38 -5.65
CA MET A 75 -1.83 3.48 -6.14
C MET A 75 -1.88 3.78 -7.63
N THR A 76 -0.98 4.64 -8.13
CA THR A 76 -0.88 4.94 -9.55
C THR A 76 -0.59 3.67 -10.35
N GLU A 77 0.33 2.84 -9.87
CA GLU A 77 0.63 1.58 -10.55
C GLU A 77 -0.51 0.58 -10.44
N CYS A 78 -1.21 0.52 -9.32
CA CYS A 78 -2.41 -0.30 -9.19
C CYS A 78 -3.48 0.11 -10.20
N ARG A 79 -3.72 1.41 -10.35
CA ARG A 79 -4.67 1.92 -11.32
C ARG A 79 -4.28 1.53 -12.74
N ARG A 80 -3.00 1.62 -13.06
CA ARG A 80 -2.50 1.27 -14.40
C ARG A 80 -2.75 -0.20 -14.73
N VAL A 81 -2.45 -1.11 -13.79
CA VAL A 81 -2.57 -2.55 -14.03
C VAL A 81 -4.01 -3.05 -13.95
N LEU A 82 -4.90 -2.33 -13.26
CA LEU A 82 -6.31 -2.73 -13.18
C LEU A 82 -7.01 -2.54 -14.53
N LYS A 83 -7.82 -3.52 -14.89
CA LYS A 83 -8.74 -3.37 -16.01
C LYS A 83 -9.77 -2.29 -15.70
N PRO A 84 -10.41 -1.68 -16.74
CA PRO A 84 -11.42 -0.62 -16.50
C PRO A 84 -12.55 -1.04 -15.55
N GLU A 85 -12.96 -2.30 -15.60
CA GLU A 85 -14.00 -2.86 -14.71
C GLU A 85 -13.45 -3.48 -13.45
N GLY A 86 -12.14 -3.38 -13.20
CA GLY A 86 -11.50 -3.95 -12.05
C GLY A 86 -11.83 -3.22 -10.75
N SER A 87 -11.53 -3.86 -9.64
CA SER A 87 -11.77 -3.29 -8.31
C SER A 87 -10.51 -3.33 -7.46
N ILE A 88 -10.44 -2.38 -6.53
CA ILE A 88 -9.35 -2.33 -5.56
C ILE A 88 -9.92 -2.35 -4.14
N TRP A 89 -9.32 -3.14 -3.28
CA TRP A 89 -9.62 -3.23 -1.87
C TRP A 89 -8.35 -2.91 -1.10
N VAL A 90 -8.42 -1.96 -0.19
CA VAL A 90 -7.25 -1.51 0.58
C VAL A 90 -7.55 -1.65 2.06
N ILE A 91 -6.71 -2.37 2.77
CA ILE A 91 -6.79 -2.45 4.22
C ILE A 91 -6.15 -1.21 4.82
N GLY A 92 -6.85 -0.60 5.76
CA GLY A 92 -6.34 0.56 6.48
C GLY A 92 -6.71 0.49 7.95
N SER A 93 -6.15 1.39 8.72
CA SER A 93 -6.45 1.58 10.12
C SER A 93 -6.77 3.06 10.36
N TYR A 94 -7.15 3.41 11.59
CA TYR A 94 -7.37 4.81 11.92
C TYR A 94 -6.10 5.67 11.79
N HIS A 95 -4.92 5.07 11.72
CA HIS A 95 -3.67 5.79 11.54
C HIS A 95 -3.49 6.33 10.12
N ASN A 96 -4.07 5.65 9.12
CA ASN A 96 -3.75 5.97 7.72
C ASN A 96 -4.99 6.05 6.82
N VAL A 97 -6.18 5.70 7.32
CA VAL A 97 -7.36 5.55 6.45
C VAL A 97 -7.73 6.84 5.72
N PHE A 98 -7.59 7.98 6.38
CA PHE A 98 -7.95 9.25 5.75
C PHE A 98 -6.94 9.63 4.66
N ARG A 99 -5.65 9.32 4.87
CA ARG A 99 -4.62 9.58 3.85
C ARG A 99 -4.78 8.65 2.66
N LEU A 100 -5.07 7.38 2.91
CA LEU A 100 -5.35 6.42 1.84
C LEU A 100 -6.59 6.85 1.05
N GLY A 101 -7.65 7.25 1.74
CA GLY A 101 -8.88 7.70 1.10
C GLY A 101 -8.67 8.94 0.24
N SER A 102 -7.89 9.90 0.71
CA SER A 102 -7.55 11.10 -0.05
C SER A 102 -6.77 10.74 -1.32
N ALA A 103 -5.80 9.85 -1.20
CA ALA A 103 -5.01 9.42 -2.36
C ALA A 103 -5.85 8.67 -3.39
N ILE A 104 -6.78 7.83 -2.94
CA ILE A 104 -7.68 7.12 -3.84
C ILE A 104 -8.60 8.09 -4.57
N GLN A 105 -9.08 9.11 -3.87
CA GLN A 105 -10.02 10.07 -4.43
C GLN A 105 -9.37 10.99 -5.48
N ASP A 106 -8.10 11.27 -5.31
CA ASP A 106 -7.34 12.07 -6.30
C ASP A 106 -7.05 11.24 -7.60
#